data_87dfbe1b210dddc0796125a3dee99873
#
_entry.id   87dfbe1b210dddc0796125a3dee99873
#
_cell.length_a   1.000
_cell.length_b   1.000
_cell.length_c   1.000
_cell.angle_alpha   90.00
_cell.angle_beta   90.00
_cell.angle_gamma   90.00
#
_symmetry.space_group_name_H-M   'P 1'
#
loop_
_entity.id
_entity.type
_entity.pdbx_description
1 polymer ?
#
loop_
_entity_poly.entity_id
_entity_poly.type
_entity_poly.pdbx_seq_one_letter_code
_entity_poly.pdbx_strand_id
1 'polypeptide(L)'
;MASTFSSDLKLELMATGENAGTWGTKTNTNLNLVQQAVAGYEAISAASADVTLAMSDATISNARNATIKLTGTLAANRTITVPDSIEKVYNVIDGTDHAGFTLTFKTASGTGVLLCEGNCYVLYSDGTNIEKANEYRKWRTVTASETVQAGAKLFVDTNSGAVTITLPASPAVGDEVHFADSRFTFDSNALTVGRNSSKIANTSADLVVNTEGASFGLVYSGSNIGWTYTEK
;
A
#
# COMPACT_ATOMS: atom_id res chain seq x y z
N MET A 1 23.12 -11.47 34.15
CA MET A 1 22.95 -11.56 32.66
C MET A 1 22.78 -10.12 32.17
N ALA A 2 23.40 -9.79 31.05
CA ALA A 2 23.22 -8.45 30.47
C ALA A 2 21.83 -8.30 29.86
N SER A 3 21.23 -7.11 29.93
CA SER A 3 20.01 -6.77 29.22
C SER A 3 20.14 -7.07 27.73
N THR A 4 19.02 -7.44 27.10
CA THR A 4 18.89 -7.59 25.63
C THR A 4 17.94 -6.53 25.12
N PHE A 5 17.68 -6.51 23.81
CA PHE A 5 16.77 -5.53 23.20
C PHE A 5 15.70 -6.22 22.36
N SER A 6 14.50 -5.64 22.30
CA SER A 6 13.43 -6.12 21.43
C SER A 6 13.83 -5.98 19.95
N SER A 7 13.33 -6.89 19.10
CA SER A 7 13.69 -6.95 17.67
C SER A 7 13.42 -5.66 16.92
N ASP A 8 12.23 -5.11 17.05
CA ASP A 8 11.75 -4.03 16.18
C ASP A 8 11.88 -2.65 16.79
N LEU A 9 11.37 -2.46 18.01
CA LEU A 9 11.44 -1.16 18.67
C LEU A 9 12.71 -0.91 19.46
N LYS A 10 13.61 -1.91 19.57
CA LYS A 10 14.88 -1.79 20.28
C LYS A 10 14.73 -1.31 21.72
N LEU A 11 13.67 -1.80 22.40
CA LEU A 11 13.43 -1.55 23.82
C LEU A 11 14.36 -2.42 24.67
N GLU A 12 14.86 -1.90 25.78
CA GLU A 12 15.68 -2.68 26.70
C GLU A 12 14.83 -3.73 27.43
N LEU A 13 15.17 -4.99 27.25
CA LEU A 13 14.59 -6.12 27.97
C LEU A 13 15.50 -6.42 29.19
N MET A 14 15.11 -5.88 30.33
CA MET A 14 15.89 -5.94 31.57
C MET A 14 15.97 -7.38 32.09
N ALA A 15 17.17 -7.87 32.37
CA ALA A 15 17.34 -9.19 32.98
C ALA A 15 17.01 -9.13 34.48
N THR A 16 16.50 -10.27 35.02
CA THR A 16 16.18 -10.38 36.44
C THR A 16 17.42 -10.13 37.31
N GLY A 17 17.29 -9.25 38.30
CA GLY A 17 18.36 -8.86 39.20
C GLY A 17 19.32 -7.79 38.66
N GLU A 18 19.14 -7.35 37.41
CA GLU A 18 19.86 -6.25 36.82
C GLU A 18 19.19 -4.90 37.09
N ASN A 19 19.93 -3.81 36.88
CA ASN A 19 19.42 -2.44 37.01
C ASN A 19 18.97 -2.06 38.46
N ALA A 20 19.52 -2.66 39.50
CA ALA A 20 19.26 -2.26 40.87
C ALA A 20 19.52 -0.76 41.04
N GLY A 21 18.51 0.00 41.50
CA GLY A 21 18.58 1.46 41.64
C GLY A 21 18.37 2.26 40.35
N THR A 22 18.34 1.62 39.16
CA THR A 22 18.17 2.30 37.85
C THR A 22 16.98 1.80 37.03
N TRP A 23 16.28 0.76 37.49
CA TRP A 23 15.16 0.15 36.74
C TRP A 23 14.05 1.16 36.41
N GLY A 24 13.75 2.10 37.30
CA GLY A 24 12.76 3.15 37.04
C GLY A 24 13.16 4.06 35.86
N THR A 25 14.44 4.43 35.79
CA THR A 25 14.98 5.20 34.66
C THR A 25 14.89 4.40 33.35
N LYS A 26 15.24 3.11 33.37
CA LYS A 26 15.14 2.21 32.20
C LYS A 26 13.70 2.02 31.75
N THR A 27 12.77 1.82 32.69
CA THR A 27 11.34 1.74 32.40
C THR A 27 10.83 3.03 31.75
N ASN A 28 11.17 4.21 32.28
CA ASN A 28 10.77 5.47 31.72
C ASN A 28 11.37 5.69 30.31
N THR A 29 12.63 5.29 30.11
CA THR A 29 13.24 5.31 28.78
C THR A 29 12.44 4.46 27.80
N ASN A 30 12.12 3.21 28.15
CA ASN A 30 11.32 2.35 27.29
C ASN A 30 9.92 2.93 26.99
N LEU A 31 9.24 3.52 27.99
CA LEU A 31 7.94 4.18 27.78
C LEU A 31 8.05 5.36 26.79
N ASN A 32 9.12 6.16 26.89
CA ASN A 32 9.38 7.25 25.94
C ASN A 32 9.65 6.71 24.52
N LEU A 33 10.33 5.59 24.37
CA LEU A 33 10.55 4.95 23.07
C LEU A 33 9.25 4.38 22.49
N VAL A 34 8.37 3.82 23.32
CA VAL A 34 7.03 3.39 22.91
C VAL A 34 6.19 4.60 22.49
N GLN A 35 6.23 5.69 23.26
CA GLN A 35 5.56 6.94 22.87
C GLN A 35 6.07 7.45 21.52
N GLN A 36 7.39 7.44 21.27
CA GLN A 36 7.97 7.81 19.98
C GLN A 36 7.44 6.91 18.86
N ALA A 37 7.34 5.60 19.09
CA ALA A 37 6.85 4.65 18.08
C ALA A 37 5.36 4.81 17.76
N VAL A 38 4.56 5.28 18.71
CA VAL A 38 3.09 5.42 18.57
C VAL A 38 2.68 6.83 18.13
N ALA A 39 3.34 7.88 18.65
CA ALA A 39 2.95 9.28 18.45
C ALA A 39 4.11 10.17 17.98
N GLY A 40 5.30 9.63 17.78
CA GLY A 40 6.46 10.41 17.35
C GLY A 40 6.29 10.95 15.94
N TYR A 41 6.79 12.16 15.74
CA TYR A 41 6.85 12.85 14.45
C TYR A 41 8.25 13.43 14.26
N GLU A 42 8.77 13.33 13.03
CA GLU A 42 10.01 13.99 12.64
C GLU A 42 9.93 14.49 11.20
N ALA A 43 10.46 15.69 10.98
CA ALA A 43 10.63 16.26 9.66
C ALA A 43 12.09 16.07 9.20
N ILE A 44 12.28 15.47 8.03
CA ILE A 44 13.57 15.08 7.49
C ILE A 44 13.77 15.70 6.12
N SER A 45 14.88 16.41 5.91
CA SER A 45 15.21 16.96 4.60
C SER A 45 15.81 15.89 3.69
N ALA A 46 15.23 15.75 2.49
CA ALA A 46 15.73 14.89 1.41
C ALA A 46 16.41 15.71 0.28
N ALA A 47 16.61 17.02 0.48
CA ALA A 47 17.02 17.94 -0.58
C ALA A 47 18.39 17.61 -1.18
N SER A 48 19.42 17.42 -0.35
CA SER A 48 20.83 17.43 -0.78
C SER A 48 21.52 16.07 -0.81
N ALA A 49 20.97 15.06 -0.12
CA ALA A 49 21.58 13.73 -0.01
C ALA A 49 20.53 12.64 0.23
N ASP A 50 20.90 11.40 -0.03
CA ASP A 50 20.17 10.23 0.47
C ASP A 50 20.20 10.23 2.00
N VAL A 51 19.12 9.74 2.63
CA VAL A 51 19.00 9.74 4.08
C VAL A 51 18.89 8.31 4.60
N THR A 52 19.77 7.94 5.51
CA THR A 52 19.69 6.68 6.24
C THR A 52 19.12 6.94 7.64
N LEU A 53 17.96 6.38 7.91
CA LEU A 53 17.32 6.44 9.22
C LEU A 53 17.84 5.32 10.11
N ALA A 54 17.93 5.59 11.41
CA ALA A 54 18.46 4.65 12.40
C ALA A 54 17.38 4.16 13.37
N MET A 55 17.54 2.93 13.85
CA MET A 55 16.78 2.35 14.96
C MET A 55 17.77 1.84 15.98
N SER A 56 18.12 2.68 16.97
CA SER A 56 19.17 2.39 17.94
C SER A 56 18.61 1.78 19.22
N ASP A 57 19.38 0.88 19.84
CA ASP A 57 19.03 0.22 21.08
C ASP A 57 18.84 1.23 22.22
N ALA A 58 17.71 1.14 22.93
CA ALA A 58 17.34 1.95 24.10
C ALA A 58 17.55 3.47 23.95
N THR A 59 17.62 3.99 22.73
CA THR A 59 17.91 5.41 22.45
C THR A 59 16.93 5.96 21.41
N ILE A 60 16.49 7.21 21.57
CA ILE A 60 15.68 7.92 20.58
C ILE A 60 16.35 7.85 19.21
N SER A 61 15.58 7.51 18.18
CA SER A 61 16.06 7.30 16.82
C SER A 61 15.01 7.71 15.80
N ASN A 62 15.46 8.29 14.70
CA ASN A 62 14.55 8.83 13.67
C ASN A 62 13.64 7.79 13.02
N ALA A 63 14.13 6.56 12.74
CA ALA A 63 13.29 5.48 12.20
C ALA A 63 12.24 4.95 13.19
N ARG A 64 12.31 5.30 14.50
CA ARG A 64 11.30 4.87 15.47
C ARG A 64 10.02 5.71 15.39
N ASN A 65 10.07 6.94 14.90
CA ASN A 65 8.89 7.80 14.83
C ASN A 65 7.75 7.13 14.05
N ALA A 66 6.51 7.36 14.52
CA ALA A 66 5.30 6.88 13.87
C ALA A 66 5.08 7.59 12.53
N THR A 67 5.40 8.88 12.48
CA THR A 67 5.22 9.73 11.30
C THR A 67 6.53 10.39 10.91
N ILE A 68 6.89 10.25 9.64
CA ILE A 68 8.07 10.86 9.02
C ILE A 68 7.58 11.78 7.91
N LYS A 69 7.89 13.08 8.02
CA LYS A 69 7.63 14.05 6.95
C LYS A 69 8.92 14.34 6.20
N LEU A 70 8.94 14.05 4.92
CA LEU A 70 10.06 14.40 4.03
C LEU A 70 9.87 15.81 3.51
N THR A 71 10.96 16.58 3.41
CA THR A 71 10.92 18.01 3.08
C THR A 71 12.08 18.41 2.17
N GLY A 72 11.93 19.57 1.50
CA GLY A 72 12.95 20.18 0.65
C GLY A 72 12.74 19.94 -0.82
N THR A 73 13.45 20.67 -1.68
CA THR A 73 13.47 20.47 -3.14
C THR A 73 14.59 19.51 -3.51
N LEU A 74 14.28 18.46 -4.25
CA LEU A 74 15.27 17.44 -4.64
C LEU A 74 16.27 18.02 -5.66
N ALA A 75 17.55 17.75 -5.44
CA ALA A 75 18.61 18.11 -6.39
C ALA A 75 19.08 16.93 -7.27
N ALA A 76 18.58 15.71 -6.98
CA ALA A 76 18.80 14.47 -7.72
C ALA A 76 17.76 13.43 -7.30
N ASN A 77 17.76 12.26 -7.95
CA ASN A 77 17.02 11.10 -7.42
C ASN A 77 17.50 10.79 -6.00
N ARG A 78 16.56 10.58 -5.07
CA ARG A 78 16.85 10.38 -3.64
C ARG A 78 16.24 9.11 -3.11
N THR A 79 16.93 8.58 -2.10
CA THR A 79 16.50 7.40 -1.35
C THR A 79 16.50 7.69 0.14
N ILE A 80 15.41 7.33 0.80
CA ILE A 80 15.30 7.30 2.26
C ILE A 80 15.32 5.82 2.66
N THR A 81 16.29 5.42 3.48
CA THR A 81 16.43 4.04 3.94
C THR A 81 16.10 3.92 5.42
N VAL A 82 15.36 2.86 5.77
CA VAL A 82 15.18 2.38 7.14
C VAL A 82 16.00 1.11 7.33
N PRO A 83 16.37 0.73 8.59
CA PRO A 83 17.14 -0.47 8.83
C PRO A 83 16.42 -1.73 8.37
N ASP A 84 17.18 -2.71 7.91
CA ASP A 84 16.71 -4.08 7.70
C ASP A 84 16.37 -4.76 9.04
N SER A 85 15.61 -5.85 8.98
CA SER A 85 15.20 -6.67 10.13
C SER A 85 14.34 -5.93 11.16
N ILE A 86 13.65 -4.87 10.74
CA ILE A 86 12.69 -4.11 11.56
C ILE A 86 11.32 -4.21 10.93
N GLU A 87 10.39 -4.88 11.59
CA GLU A 87 8.98 -4.93 11.20
C GLU A 87 8.22 -3.76 11.82
N LYS A 88 7.72 -2.85 10.98
CA LYS A 88 7.07 -1.64 11.48
C LYS A 88 6.20 -0.96 10.42
N VAL A 89 5.12 -0.36 10.88
CA VAL A 89 4.32 0.59 10.07
C VAL A 89 4.91 1.99 10.18
N TYR A 90 5.02 2.67 9.05
CA TYR A 90 5.44 4.07 8.93
C TYR A 90 4.34 4.89 8.25
N ASN A 91 3.94 5.99 8.86
CA ASN A 91 3.20 7.04 8.15
C ASN A 91 4.22 7.98 7.52
N VAL A 92 4.27 8.03 6.19
CA VAL A 92 5.23 8.85 5.45
C VAL A 92 4.46 9.94 4.72
N ILE A 93 4.83 11.21 4.97
CA ILE A 93 4.29 12.38 4.29
C ILE A 93 5.36 12.89 3.34
N ASP A 94 5.10 12.83 2.05
CA ASP A 94 5.99 13.42 1.06
C ASP A 94 5.62 14.90 0.87
N GLY A 95 6.33 15.75 1.58
CA GLY A 95 6.25 17.21 1.45
C GLY A 95 7.45 17.80 0.72
N THR A 96 8.14 16.99 -0.10
CA THR A 96 9.22 17.47 -0.97
C THR A 96 8.67 18.05 -2.26
N ASP A 97 9.45 18.93 -2.89
CA ASP A 97 9.30 19.28 -4.31
C ASP A 97 10.26 18.37 -5.09
N HIS A 98 9.72 17.53 -5.94
CA HIS A 98 10.52 16.54 -6.69
C HIS A 98 11.40 17.18 -7.77
N ALA A 99 11.02 18.35 -8.31
CA ALA A 99 11.78 19.04 -9.38
C ALA A 99 12.15 18.14 -10.57
N GLY A 100 11.31 17.13 -10.87
CA GLY A 100 11.53 16.14 -11.94
C GLY A 100 12.37 14.92 -11.54
N PHE A 101 12.82 14.83 -10.29
CA PHE A 101 13.54 13.68 -9.75
C PHE A 101 12.61 12.68 -9.06
N THR A 102 13.16 11.56 -8.62
CA THR A 102 12.43 10.50 -7.91
C THR A 102 12.83 10.43 -6.44
N LEU A 103 11.87 10.06 -5.59
CA LEU A 103 12.08 9.80 -4.17
C LEU A 103 11.59 8.40 -3.82
N THR A 104 12.48 7.56 -3.30
CA THR A 104 12.16 6.18 -2.93
C THR A 104 12.33 5.99 -1.42
N PHE A 105 11.34 5.37 -0.78
CA PHE A 105 11.43 4.94 0.62
C PHE A 105 11.57 3.42 0.66
N LYS A 106 12.66 2.89 1.25
CA LYS A 106 12.99 1.46 1.21
C LYS A 106 13.74 1.01 2.48
N THR A 107 13.89 -0.30 2.66
CA THR A 107 14.87 -0.86 3.59
C THR A 107 16.29 -0.73 3.03
N ALA A 108 17.31 -0.90 3.85
CA ALA A 108 18.70 -0.71 3.42
C ALA A 108 19.08 -1.62 2.25
N SER A 109 18.75 -2.91 2.30
CA SER A 109 19.11 -3.91 1.27
C SER A 109 17.95 -4.31 0.34
N GLY A 110 16.69 -4.14 0.76
CA GLY A 110 15.52 -4.63 0.04
C GLY A 110 14.93 -3.63 -0.98
N THR A 111 13.72 -3.92 -1.41
CA THR A 111 12.93 -3.06 -2.29
C THR A 111 12.10 -2.06 -1.51
N GLY A 112 11.53 -1.08 -2.19
CA GLY A 112 10.74 -0.03 -1.55
C GLY A 112 9.67 0.57 -2.45
N VAL A 113 9.09 1.66 -1.97
CA VAL A 113 8.01 2.38 -2.61
C VAL A 113 8.52 3.69 -3.19
N LEU A 114 8.27 3.90 -4.48
CA LEU A 114 8.43 5.19 -5.11
C LEU A 114 7.33 6.12 -4.60
N LEU A 115 7.73 7.25 -4.02
CA LEU A 115 6.81 8.25 -3.51
C LEU A 115 6.41 9.23 -4.63
N CYS A 116 5.25 9.84 -4.48
CA CYS A 116 4.76 10.92 -5.34
C CYS A 116 4.60 12.19 -4.49
N GLU A 117 5.05 13.30 -5.01
CA GLU A 117 5.00 14.60 -4.38
C GLU A 117 3.60 14.93 -3.83
N GLY A 118 3.55 15.44 -2.60
CA GLY A 118 2.32 15.87 -1.93
C GLY A 118 1.47 14.75 -1.33
N ASN A 119 1.86 13.48 -1.50
CA ASN A 119 1.07 12.35 -1.02
C ASN A 119 1.45 11.90 0.39
N CYS A 120 0.48 11.27 1.06
CA CYS A 120 0.66 10.60 2.35
C CYS A 120 0.51 9.09 2.16
N TYR A 121 1.37 8.33 2.83
CA TYR A 121 1.43 6.88 2.71
C TYR A 121 1.36 6.22 4.07
N VAL A 122 0.67 5.08 4.15
CA VAL A 122 0.88 4.09 5.21
C VAL A 122 1.73 2.98 4.62
N LEU A 123 2.98 2.90 5.04
CA LEU A 123 3.96 1.93 4.57
C LEU A 123 4.22 0.89 5.64
N TYR A 124 4.50 -0.35 5.24
CA TYR A 124 4.89 -1.43 6.13
C TYR A 124 6.25 -1.99 5.71
N SER A 125 7.14 -2.12 6.69
CA SER A 125 8.37 -2.89 6.56
C SER A 125 8.14 -4.30 7.08
N ASP A 126 8.41 -5.31 6.25
CA ASP A 126 8.41 -6.72 6.64
C ASP A 126 9.78 -7.19 7.17
N GLY A 127 10.68 -6.23 7.43
CA GLY A 127 12.08 -6.47 7.81
C GLY A 127 13.01 -6.67 6.62
N THR A 128 12.48 -6.82 5.41
CA THR A 128 13.25 -6.99 4.16
C THR A 128 12.90 -5.90 3.15
N ASN A 129 11.62 -5.66 2.93
CA ASN A 129 11.09 -4.73 1.92
C ASN A 129 10.16 -3.71 2.56
N ILE A 130 9.89 -2.62 1.82
CA ILE A 130 8.82 -1.67 2.15
C ILE A 130 7.70 -1.83 1.15
N GLU A 131 6.48 -1.96 1.66
CA GLU A 131 5.25 -2.06 0.88
C GLU A 131 4.21 -1.03 1.34
N LYS A 132 3.24 -0.72 0.50
CA LYS A 132 2.10 0.12 0.89
C LYS A 132 1.08 -0.72 1.65
N ALA A 133 0.86 -0.41 2.92
CA ALA A 133 -0.10 -1.13 3.77
C ALA A 133 -1.57 -0.80 3.44
N ASN A 134 -1.83 0.33 2.80
CA ASN A 134 -3.16 0.82 2.44
C ASN A 134 -3.40 0.89 0.92
N GLU A 135 -2.65 0.11 0.13
CA GLU A 135 -2.86 0.13 -1.30
C GLU A 135 -4.18 -0.57 -1.66
N TYR A 136 -5.13 0.20 -2.18
CA TYR A 136 -6.29 -0.36 -2.86
C TYR A 136 -5.81 -1.24 -4.03
N ARG A 137 -6.57 -2.31 -4.35
CA ARG A 137 -6.17 -3.29 -5.36
C ARG A 137 -5.65 -2.60 -6.62
N LYS A 138 -4.43 -2.97 -7.01
CA LYS A 138 -3.77 -2.48 -8.23
C LYS A 138 -4.51 -3.01 -9.45
N TRP A 139 -4.44 -2.27 -10.54
CA TRP A 139 -4.78 -2.80 -11.84
C TRP A 139 -3.86 -3.99 -12.17
N ARG A 140 -4.46 -5.09 -12.63
CA ARG A 140 -3.73 -6.27 -13.07
C ARG A 140 -4.21 -6.74 -14.42
N THR A 141 -3.34 -7.33 -15.20
CA THR A 141 -3.70 -7.93 -16.49
C THR A 141 -4.34 -9.29 -16.28
N VAL A 142 -5.41 -9.55 -17.04
CA VAL A 142 -6.12 -10.82 -17.07
C VAL A 142 -6.22 -11.29 -18.54
N THR A 143 -5.77 -12.50 -18.79
CA THR A 143 -5.74 -13.14 -20.12
C THR A 143 -6.63 -14.37 -20.22
N ALA A 144 -7.30 -14.76 -19.12
CA ALA A 144 -8.16 -15.94 -19.04
C ALA A 144 -9.41 -15.65 -18.19
N SER A 145 -10.45 -16.44 -18.39
CA SER A 145 -11.68 -16.32 -17.61
C SER A 145 -11.47 -16.65 -16.15
N GLU A 146 -12.03 -15.84 -15.25
CA GLU A 146 -11.94 -16.00 -13.80
C GLU A 146 -13.12 -15.41 -13.06
N THR A 147 -13.27 -15.75 -11.77
CA THR A 147 -14.18 -15.06 -10.84
C THR A 147 -13.38 -14.07 -10.00
N VAL A 148 -13.83 -12.83 -9.94
CA VAL A 148 -13.13 -11.76 -9.23
C VAL A 148 -13.75 -11.44 -7.86
N GLN A 149 -12.97 -10.79 -7.02
CA GLN A 149 -13.43 -10.24 -5.74
C GLN A 149 -13.75 -8.74 -5.89
N ALA A 150 -14.59 -8.23 -5.00
CA ALA A 150 -14.86 -6.80 -4.90
C ALA A 150 -13.56 -5.97 -4.84
N GLY A 151 -13.54 -4.81 -5.47
CA GLY A 151 -12.37 -3.93 -5.60
C GLY A 151 -11.40 -4.33 -6.71
N ALA A 152 -11.71 -5.33 -7.54
CA ALA A 152 -10.82 -5.72 -8.66
C ALA A 152 -10.75 -4.61 -9.72
N LYS A 153 -9.53 -4.37 -10.23
CA LYS A 153 -9.23 -3.45 -11.34
C LYS A 153 -8.45 -4.22 -12.41
N LEU A 154 -9.05 -4.37 -13.59
CA LEU A 154 -8.62 -5.34 -14.57
C LEU A 154 -8.28 -4.69 -15.91
N PHE A 155 -7.05 -4.86 -16.37
CA PHE A 155 -6.67 -4.76 -17.77
C PHE A 155 -6.98 -6.11 -18.42
N VAL A 156 -8.09 -6.20 -19.15
CA VAL A 156 -8.50 -7.46 -19.78
C VAL A 156 -7.88 -7.55 -21.17
N ASP A 157 -7.11 -8.62 -21.39
CA ASP A 157 -6.45 -8.92 -22.66
C ASP A 157 -7.22 -10.05 -23.33
N THR A 158 -7.97 -9.73 -24.37
CA THR A 158 -8.73 -10.68 -25.18
C THR A 158 -8.05 -11.03 -26.51
N ASN A 159 -6.78 -10.65 -26.68
CA ASN A 159 -6.05 -10.89 -27.95
C ASN A 159 -5.99 -12.36 -28.35
N SER A 160 -5.97 -13.29 -27.39
CA SER A 160 -5.94 -14.74 -27.64
C SER A 160 -7.32 -15.40 -27.68
N GLY A 161 -8.41 -14.67 -27.47
CA GLY A 161 -9.79 -15.16 -27.47
C GLY A 161 -10.68 -14.44 -26.46
N ALA A 162 -11.98 -14.68 -26.53
CA ALA A 162 -12.96 -14.09 -25.63
C ALA A 162 -12.70 -14.49 -24.16
N VAL A 163 -12.86 -13.55 -23.24
CA VAL A 163 -12.66 -13.73 -21.80
C VAL A 163 -13.96 -13.47 -21.05
N THR A 164 -14.26 -14.33 -20.06
CA THR A 164 -15.39 -14.12 -19.14
C THR A 164 -14.86 -13.77 -17.76
N ILE A 165 -15.21 -12.59 -17.26
CA ILE A 165 -14.93 -12.17 -15.88
C ILE A 165 -16.23 -12.26 -15.08
N THR A 166 -16.27 -13.18 -14.13
CA THR A 166 -17.44 -13.40 -13.27
C THR A 166 -17.37 -12.51 -12.03
N LEU A 167 -18.41 -11.73 -11.80
CA LEU A 167 -18.54 -10.82 -10.65
C LEU A 167 -18.66 -11.59 -9.32
N PRO A 168 -18.40 -10.95 -8.16
CA PRO A 168 -18.56 -11.58 -6.84
C PRO A 168 -19.95 -12.20 -6.63
N ALA A 169 -20.01 -13.38 -5.99
CA ALA A 169 -21.27 -14.12 -5.76
C ALA A 169 -22.20 -13.47 -4.72
N SER A 170 -21.62 -12.75 -3.74
CA SER A 170 -22.37 -12.13 -2.65
C SER A 170 -21.86 -10.70 -2.44
N PRO A 171 -22.14 -9.79 -3.37
CA PRO A 171 -21.63 -8.44 -3.28
C PRO A 171 -22.37 -7.63 -2.20
N ALA A 172 -21.65 -6.76 -1.49
CA ALA A 172 -22.19 -5.75 -0.61
C ALA A 172 -22.43 -4.43 -1.37
N VAL A 173 -23.39 -3.62 -0.91
CA VAL A 173 -23.63 -2.29 -1.49
C VAL A 173 -22.38 -1.44 -1.40
N GLY A 174 -21.94 -0.88 -2.53
CA GLY A 174 -20.70 -0.12 -2.65
C GLY A 174 -19.49 -0.92 -3.14
N ASP A 175 -19.62 -2.25 -3.30
CA ASP A 175 -18.57 -3.06 -3.94
C ASP A 175 -18.37 -2.63 -5.40
N GLU A 176 -17.11 -2.52 -5.83
CA GLU A 176 -16.75 -2.07 -7.18
C GLU A 176 -15.90 -3.08 -7.92
N VAL A 177 -16.03 -3.11 -9.25
CA VAL A 177 -15.13 -3.82 -10.17
C VAL A 177 -14.92 -2.95 -11.40
N HIS A 178 -13.66 -2.78 -11.82
CA HIS A 178 -13.28 -1.95 -12.96
C HIS A 178 -12.63 -2.77 -14.06
N PHE A 179 -12.90 -2.39 -15.30
CA PHE A 179 -12.44 -3.07 -16.51
C PHE A 179 -11.83 -2.07 -17.49
N ALA A 180 -10.80 -2.48 -18.20
CA ALA A 180 -10.28 -1.75 -19.35
C ALA A 180 -9.78 -2.73 -20.41
N ASP A 181 -10.10 -2.47 -21.67
CA ASP A 181 -9.56 -3.20 -22.81
C ASP A 181 -8.08 -2.88 -22.97
N SER A 182 -7.20 -3.83 -22.63
CA SER A 182 -5.76 -3.60 -22.62
C SER A 182 -5.10 -3.72 -23.99
N ARG A 183 -5.80 -4.30 -24.97
CA ARG A 183 -5.26 -4.57 -26.31
C ARG A 183 -6.08 -3.98 -27.44
N PHE A 184 -7.18 -3.27 -27.12
CA PHE A 184 -8.09 -2.77 -28.12
C PHE A 184 -8.65 -3.90 -29.01
N THR A 185 -9.11 -4.99 -28.37
CA THR A 185 -9.56 -6.22 -29.07
C THR A 185 -10.95 -6.70 -28.64
N PHE A 186 -11.71 -5.94 -27.84
CA PHE A 186 -13.05 -6.34 -27.44
C PHE A 186 -14.04 -6.40 -28.61
N ASP A 187 -13.82 -5.67 -29.68
CA ASP A 187 -14.61 -5.74 -30.92
C ASP A 187 -14.44 -7.08 -31.65
N SER A 188 -13.24 -7.63 -31.60
CA SER A 188 -12.89 -8.90 -32.25
C SER A 188 -13.15 -10.11 -31.35
N ASN A 189 -12.83 -10.00 -30.06
CA ASN A 189 -12.98 -11.01 -29.02
C ASN A 189 -13.62 -10.37 -27.79
N ALA A 190 -14.95 -10.46 -27.67
CA ALA A 190 -15.70 -9.76 -26.64
C ALA A 190 -15.30 -10.16 -25.20
N LEU A 191 -15.31 -9.18 -24.30
CA LEU A 191 -15.36 -9.42 -22.86
C LEU A 191 -16.80 -9.76 -22.46
N THR A 192 -16.99 -10.87 -21.76
CA THR A 192 -18.24 -11.17 -21.06
C THR A 192 -18.07 -10.90 -19.56
N VAL A 193 -18.94 -10.06 -19.00
CA VAL A 193 -19.02 -9.87 -17.53
C VAL A 193 -20.15 -10.74 -17.00
N GLY A 194 -19.76 -11.85 -16.37
CA GLY A 194 -20.68 -12.83 -15.77
C GLY A 194 -21.32 -12.27 -14.49
N ARG A 195 -22.62 -12.17 -14.44
CA ARG A 195 -23.41 -11.54 -13.37
C ARG A 195 -23.43 -12.29 -12.05
N ASN A 196 -23.03 -13.56 -12.03
CA ASN A 196 -22.98 -14.43 -10.85
C ASN A 196 -24.25 -14.34 -9.97
N SER A 197 -25.40 -14.56 -10.56
CA SER A 197 -26.75 -14.48 -9.94
C SER A 197 -27.27 -13.07 -9.58
N SER A 198 -26.43 -12.04 -9.58
CA SER A 198 -26.84 -10.65 -9.42
C SER A 198 -27.34 -10.07 -10.76
N LYS A 199 -28.14 -9.00 -10.73
CA LYS A 199 -28.45 -8.25 -11.94
C LYS A 199 -27.29 -7.35 -12.35
N ILE A 200 -27.19 -7.00 -13.63
CA ILE A 200 -26.35 -5.91 -14.16
C ILE A 200 -27.28 -4.92 -14.88
N ALA A 201 -27.26 -3.65 -14.48
CA ALA A 201 -28.09 -2.57 -15.00
C ALA A 201 -29.56 -2.95 -15.05
N ASN A 202 -30.09 -3.52 -13.95
CA ASN A 202 -31.46 -4.03 -13.81
C ASN A 202 -31.81 -5.22 -14.74
N THR A 203 -30.84 -5.83 -15.41
CA THR A 203 -31.04 -6.95 -16.34
C THR A 203 -30.48 -8.25 -15.74
N SER A 204 -31.25 -9.36 -15.86
CA SER A 204 -30.84 -10.69 -15.42
C SER A 204 -30.10 -11.46 -16.54
N ALA A 205 -29.14 -10.78 -17.20
CA ALA A 205 -28.27 -11.31 -18.23
C ALA A 205 -26.85 -10.88 -17.98
N ASP A 206 -25.88 -11.66 -18.50
CA ASP A 206 -24.46 -11.26 -18.50
C ASP A 206 -24.26 -10.07 -19.43
N LEU A 207 -23.29 -9.22 -19.11
CA LEU A 207 -22.96 -8.07 -19.92
C LEU A 207 -21.87 -8.45 -20.94
N VAL A 208 -22.18 -8.34 -22.22
CA VAL A 208 -21.21 -8.51 -23.31
C VAL A 208 -20.70 -7.15 -23.73
N VAL A 209 -19.39 -6.98 -23.71
CA VAL A 209 -18.69 -5.75 -24.12
C VAL A 209 -17.88 -6.06 -25.36
N ASN A 210 -18.28 -5.48 -26.49
CA ASN A 210 -17.71 -5.69 -27.81
C ASN A 210 -17.28 -4.36 -28.48
N THR A 211 -16.93 -3.38 -27.67
CA THR A 211 -16.45 -2.07 -28.11
C THR A 211 -14.97 -1.96 -27.89
N GLU A 212 -14.21 -1.70 -28.96
CA GLU A 212 -12.76 -1.47 -28.91
C GLU A 212 -12.42 -0.35 -27.93
N GLY A 213 -11.40 -0.55 -27.10
CA GLY A 213 -10.91 0.43 -26.14
C GLY A 213 -11.85 0.73 -24.96
N ALA A 214 -12.90 -0.08 -24.76
CA ALA A 214 -13.85 0.15 -23.68
C ALA A 214 -13.16 0.13 -22.31
N SER A 215 -13.52 1.12 -21.48
CA SER A 215 -13.12 1.21 -20.06
C SER A 215 -14.34 1.64 -19.25
N PHE A 216 -14.65 0.90 -18.19
CA PHE A 216 -15.83 1.16 -17.36
C PHE A 216 -15.69 0.56 -15.96
N GLY A 217 -16.48 1.09 -15.03
CA GLY A 217 -16.62 0.56 -13.68
C GLY A 217 -18.06 0.08 -13.42
N LEU A 218 -18.19 -0.93 -12.60
CA LEU A 218 -19.47 -1.39 -12.06
C LEU A 218 -19.43 -1.27 -10.53
N VAL A 219 -20.51 -0.73 -9.94
CA VAL A 219 -20.74 -0.68 -8.50
C VAL A 219 -22.03 -1.41 -8.15
N TYR A 220 -22.00 -2.21 -7.08
CA TYR A 220 -23.20 -2.90 -6.64
C TYR A 220 -24.10 -1.96 -5.83
N SER A 221 -25.31 -1.74 -6.31
CA SER A 221 -26.30 -0.82 -5.72
C SER A 221 -27.39 -1.54 -4.91
N GLY A 222 -27.31 -2.87 -4.78
CA GLY A 222 -28.30 -3.70 -4.09
C GLY A 222 -29.07 -4.61 -5.05
N SER A 223 -29.88 -5.53 -4.50
CA SER A 223 -30.57 -6.61 -5.26
C SER A 223 -31.58 -6.12 -6.28
N ASN A 224 -32.12 -4.93 -6.13
CA ASN A 224 -33.15 -4.41 -7.05
C ASN A 224 -32.60 -4.13 -8.45
N ILE A 225 -31.49 -3.41 -8.52
CA ILE A 225 -30.81 -2.99 -9.76
C ILE A 225 -29.63 -3.88 -10.07
N GLY A 226 -28.94 -4.37 -9.01
CA GLY A 226 -27.70 -5.11 -9.12
C GLY A 226 -26.49 -4.20 -9.29
N TRP A 227 -25.60 -4.59 -10.17
CA TRP A 227 -24.42 -3.81 -10.57
C TRP A 227 -24.83 -2.71 -11.54
N THR A 228 -24.41 -1.48 -11.29
CA THR A 228 -24.65 -0.32 -12.15
C THR A 228 -23.33 0.33 -12.55
N TYR A 229 -23.31 1.07 -13.65
CA TYR A 229 -22.10 1.75 -14.11
C TYR A 229 -21.74 2.91 -13.20
N THR A 230 -20.45 3.03 -12.85
CA THR A 230 -19.87 4.20 -12.18
C THR A 230 -19.46 5.27 -13.19
N GLU A 231 -18.96 4.82 -14.36
CA GLU A 231 -18.51 5.66 -15.48
C GLU A 231 -18.93 4.97 -16.79
N LYS A 232 -19.24 5.76 -17.81
CA LYS A 232 -19.56 5.30 -19.17
C LYS A 232 -18.64 5.98 -20.17
#